data_5c1b1380ec0c4e0aa211be86d7a94503
#
_entry.id   5c1b1380ec0c4e0aa211be86d7a94503
#
_cell.length_a   1.000
_cell.length_b   1.000
_cell.length_c   1.000
_cell.angle_alpha   90.00
_cell.angle_beta   90.00
_cell.angle_gamma   90.00
#
_symmetry.space_group_name_H-M   'P 1'
#
loop_
_entity.id
_entity.type
_entity.pdbx_description
1 polymer ?
#
loop_
_entity_poly.entity_id
_entity_poly.type
_entity_poly.pdbx_seq_one_letter_code
_entity_poly.pdbx_strand_id
1 'polypeptide(L)'
;VIIFVLEFNLYMEKEEILFWLPRVLAILFIVFLALFALDVFVPGESILYMIGGFLVHLIPDYLLIAALIIAWKRERIGGVLFILLGLGFTIFFRTYSALSNFLIVSFPVFLIGTLFLCHKYLVIRR
;
A
#
# COMPACT_ATOMS: atom_id res chain seq x y z
N VAL A 1 -9.81 2.30 -39.26
CA VAL A 1 -8.62 3.00 -38.75
C VAL A 1 -8.95 3.81 -37.50
N ILE A 2 -10.03 4.60 -37.52
CA ILE A 2 -10.44 5.40 -36.36
C ILE A 2 -10.78 4.51 -35.15
N ILE A 3 -11.52 3.42 -35.38
CA ILE A 3 -11.89 2.48 -34.31
C ILE A 3 -10.63 1.86 -33.71
N PHE A 4 -9.66 1.48 -34.55
CA PHE A 4 -8.39 0.91 -34.08
C PHE A 4 -7.62 1.90 -33.20
N VAL A 5 -7.54 3.17 -33.63
CA VAL A 5 -6.86 4.21 -32.86
C VAL A 5 -7.55 4.45 -31.52
N LEU A 6 -8.89 4.46 -31.51
CA LEU A 6 -9.65 4.64 -30.26
C LEU A 6 -9.43 3.46 -29.31
N GLU A 7 -9.46 2.22 -29.80
CA GLU A 7 -9.20 1.03 -28.99
C GLU A 7 -7.77 1.05 -28.43
N PHE A 8 -6.80 1.44 -29.27
CA PHE A 8 -5.41 1.55 -28.83
C PHE A 8 -5.24 2.60 -27.73
N ASN A 9 -5.88 3.78 -27.90
CA ASN A 9 -5.83 4.82 -26.88
C ASN A 9 -6.47 4.38 -25.57
N LEU A 10 -7.62 3.70 -25.64
CA LEU A 10 -8.27 3.17 -24.43
C LEU A 10 -7.42 2.12 -23.74
N TYR A 11 -6.74 1.27 -24.52
CA TYR A 11 -5.84 0.27 -23.96
C TYR A 11 -4.66 0.93 -23.25
N MET A 12 -4.07 1.96 -23.85
CA MET A 12 -2.95 2.68 -23.23
C MET A 12 -3.37 3.41 -21.95
N GLU A 13 -4.58 3.97 -21.92
CA GLU A 13 -5.11 4.58 -20.70
C GLU A 13 -5.24 3.55 -19.57
N LYS A 14 -5.73 2.36 -19.87
CA LYS A 14 -5.86 1.29 -18.87
C LYS A 14 -4.50 0.86 -18.33
N GLU A 15 -3.49 0.76 -19.18
CA GLU A 15 -2.14 0.44 -18.76
C GLU A 15 -1.58 1.49 -17.83
N GLU A 16 -1.75 2.76 -18.16
CA GLU A 16 -1.29 3.85 -17.30
C GLU A 16 -2.01 3.87 -15.96
N ILE A 17 -3.32 3.65 -15.97
CA ILE A 17 -4.11 3.59 -14.74
C ILE A 17 -3.63 2.44 -13.86
N LEU A 18 -3.44 1.25 -14.43
CA LEU A 18 -2.96 0.10 -13.66
C LEU A 18 -1.51 0.27 -13.17
N PHE A 19 -0.71 1.03 -13.91
CA PHE A 19 0.64 1.35 -13.47
C PHE A 19 0.64 2.26 -12.24
N TRP A 20 -0.12 3.36 -12.31
CA TRP A 20 -0.09 4.39 -11.27
C TRP A 20 -0.99 4.08 -10.08
N LEU A 21 -2.09 3.35 -10.29
CA LEU A 21 -3.08 3.12 -9.24
C LEU A 21 -2.48 2.48 -7.99
N PRO A 22 -1.75 1.35 -8.06
CA PRO A 22 -1.17 0.78 -6.85
C PRO A 22 -0.12 1.68 -6.21
N ARG A 23 0.63 2.42 -7.01
CA ARG A 23 1.66 3.33 -6.51
C ARG A 23 1.06 4.50 -5.75
N VAL A 24 0.03 5.13 -6.32
CA VAL A 24 -0.65 6.24 -5.67
C VAL A 24 -1.37 5.77 -4.41
N LEU A 25 -2.06 4.63 -4.48
CA LEU A 25 -2.74 4.07 -3.31
C LEU A 25 -1.76 3.74 -2.19
N ALA A 26 -0.59 3.20 -2.53
CA ALA A 26 0.43 2.88 -1.54
C ALA A 26 0.94 4.15 -0.85
N ILE A 27 1.23 5.19 -1.61
CA ILE A 27 1.69 6.46 -1.06
C ILE A 27 0.62 7.06 -0.14
N LEU A 28 -0.62 7.09 -0.59
CA LEU A 28 -1.72 7.63 0.21
C LEU A 28 -1.92 6.82 1.50
N PHE A 29 -1.81 5.50 1.42
CA PHE A 29 -1.97 4.66 2.59
C PHE A 29 -0.82 4.82 3.58
N ILE A 30 0.41 4.95 3.09
CA ILE A 30 1.57 5.22 3.94
C ILE A 30 1.39 6.54 4.71
N VAL A 31 0.96 7.60 4.01
CA VAL A 31 0.68 8.89 4.64
C VAL A 31 -0.45 8.75 5.67
N PHE A 32 -1.50 8.02 5.31
CA PHE A 32 -2.64 7.78 6.20
C PHE A 32 -2.21 7.11 7.50
N LEU A 33 -1.40 6.04 7.42
CA LEU A 33 -0.91 5.36 8.61
C LEU A 33 0.04 6.25 9.42
N ALA A 34 0.86 7.06 8.76
CA ALA A 34 1.76 7.96 9.45
C ALA A 34 1.00 8.98 10.31
N LEU A 35 -0.19 9.39 9.88
CA LEU A 35 -1.01 10.31 10.66
C LEU A 35 -1.43 9.68 11.99
N PHE A 36 -1.65 8.38 12.04
CA PHE A 36 -1.97 7.70 13.30
C PHE A 36 -0.81 7.72 14.30
N ALA A 37 0.43 7.79 13.81
CA ALA A 37 1.58 7.87 14.69
C ALA A 37 1.61 9.18 15.50
N LEU A 38 0.92 10.21 15.02
CA LEU A 38 0.82 11.47 15.74
C LEU A 38 0.01 11.37 17.02
N ASP A 39 -0.78 10.32 17.20
CA ASP A 39 -1.60 10.11 18.39
C ASP A 39 -0.75 9.87 19.65
N VAL A 40 0.54 9.55 19.50
CA VAL A 40 1.41 9.37 20.66
C VAL A 40 1.80 10.69 21.33
N PHE A 41 1.60 11.83 20.66
CA PHE A 41 1.92 13.13 21.23
C PHE A 41 0.81 13.59 22.17
N VAL A 42 0.96 13.24 23.44
CA VAL A 42 -0.03 13.51 24.48
C VAL A 42 0.56 14.48 25.50
N PRO A 43 -0.19 15.53 25.92
CA PRO A 43 0.29 16.44 26.95
C PRO A 43 0.60 15.70 28.25
N GLY A 44 1.72 16.09 28.89
CA GLY A 44 2.12 15.52 30.17
C GLY A 44 3.14 14.39 30.07
N GLU A 45 3.38 13.84 28.87
CA GLU A 45 4.41 12.82 28.67
C GLU A 45 5.76 13.46 28.35
N SER A 46 6.86 12.73 28.65
CA SER A 46 8.19 13.21 28.30
C SER A 46 8.39 13.24 26.79
N ILE A 47 9.22 14.20 26.34
CA ILE A 47 9.53 14.32 24.91
C ILE A 47 10.21 13.06 24.38
N LEU A 48 11.11 12.48 25.18
CA LEU A 48 11.80 11.25 24.79
C LEU A 48 10.84 10.08 24.59
N TYR A 49 9.87 9.93 25.49
CA TYR A 49 8.83 8.91 25.38
C TYR A 49 7.98 9.10 24.13
N MET A 50 7.58 10.33 23.84
CA MET A 50 6.76 10.61 22.66
C MET A 50 7.52 10.36 21.36
N ILE A 51 8.77 10.77 21.29
CA ILE A 51 9.58 10.51 20.08
C ILE A 51 9.79 9.02 19.89
N GLY A 52 10.11 8.28 20.94
CA GLY A 52 10.27 6.84 20.86
C GLY A 52 8.99 6.14 20.41
N GLY A 53 7.86 6.52 20.99
CA GLY A 53 6.56 5.99 20.60
C GLY A 53 6.21 6.30 19.14
N PHE A 54 6.49 7.52 18.69
CA PHE A 54 6.27 7.91 17.30
C PHE A 54 7.08 7.04 16.35
N LEU A 55 8.36 6.84 16.62
CA LEU A 55 9.22 6.01 15.77
C LEU A 55 8.74 4.55 15.72
N VAL A 56 8.29 4.02 16.87
CA VAL A 56 7.75 2.66 16.94
C VAL A 56 6.46 2.54 16.14
N HIS A 57 5.58 3.52 16.20
CA HIS A 57 4.32 3.50 15.46
C HIS A 57 4.53 3.63 13.95
N LEU A 58 5.70 4.12 13.53
CA LEU A 58 6.03 4.19 12.10
C LEU A 58 6.62 2.89 11.55
N ILE A 59 6.86 1.86 12.37
CA ILE A 59 7.42 0.60 11.89
C ILE A 59 6.60 0.01 10.74
N PRO A 60 5.26 -0.07 10.81
CA PRO A 60 4.48 -0.55 9.67
C PRO A 60 4.72 0.27 8.40
N ASP A 61 4.85 1.59 8.54
CA ASP A 61 5.14 2.46 7.40
C ASP A 61 6.49 2.16 6.76
N TYR A 62 7.51 1.90 7.57
CA TYR A 62 8.83 1.57 7.04
C TYR A 62 8.78 0.30 6.19
N LEU A 63 8.02 -0.70 6.65
CA LEU A 63 7.84 -1.94 5.90
C LEU A 63 7.10 -1.69 4.58
N LEU A 64 6.08 -0.86 4.60
CA LEU A 64 5.32 -0.50 3.40
C LEU A 64 6.17 0.30 2.42
N ILE A 65 6.98 1.22 2.92
CA ILE A 65 7.89 2.01 2.08
C ILE A 65 8.90 1.09 1.40
N ALA A 66 9.50 0.15 2.14
CA ALA A 66 10.44 -0.80 1.57
C ALA A 66 9.78 -1.65 0.49
N ALA A 67 8.57 -2.15 0.74
CA ALA A 67 7.82 -2.93 -0.23
C ALA A 67 7.50 -2.10 -1.48
N LEU A 68 7.13 -0.82 -1.30
CA LEU A 68 6.84 0.07 -2.42
C LEU A 68 8.07 0.34 -3.28
N ILE A 69 9.23 0.56 -2.66
CA ILE A 69 10.49 0.77 -3.39
C ILE A 69 10.79 -0.46 -4.24
N ILE A 70 10.64 -1.66 -3.69
CA ILE A 70 10.86 -2.89 -4.42
C ILE A 70 9.82 -3.05 -5.53
N ALA A 71 8.54 -2.80 -5.23
CA ALA A 71 7.44 -2.95 -6.18
C ALA A 71 7.55 -1.97 -7.35
N TRP A 72 8.16 -0.81 -7.13
CA TRP A 72 8.27 0.20 -8.18
C TRP A 72 9.00 -0.34 -9.40
N LYS A 73 10.03 -1.15 -9.18
CA LYS A 73 10.84 -1.74 -10.25
C LYS A 73 10.55 -3.22 -10.47
N ARG A 74 10.17 -3.95 -9.42
CA ARG A 74 9.92 -5.39 -9.46
C ARG A 74 8.53 -5.66 -8.92
N GLU A 75 7.54 -5.46 -9.77
CA GLU A 75 6.13 -5.53 -9.38
C GLU A 75 5.72 -6.90 -8.84
N ARG A 76 6.29 -7.97 -9.38
CA ARG A 76 5.98 -9.32 -8.90
C ARG A 76 6.42 -9.50 -7.45
N ILE A 77 7.65 -9.17 -7.16
CA ILE A 77 8.21 -9.33 -5.81
C ILE A 77 7.51 -8.37 -4.85
N GLY A 78 7.39 -7.11 -5.25
CA GLY A 78 6.73 -6.09 -4.42
C GLY A 78 5.27 -6.40 -4.17
N GLY A 79 4.55 -6.87 -5.19
CA GLY A 79 3.15 -7.27 -5.02
C GLY A 79 2.99 -8.39 -4.02
N VAL A 80 3.83 -9.42 -4.09
CA VAL A 80 3.84 -10.51 -3.12
C VAL A 80 4.17 -9.99 -1.72
N LEU A 81 5.14 -9.07 -1.62
CA LEU A 81 5.49 -8.47 -0.33
C LEU A 81 4.31 -7.72 0.28
N PHE A 82 3.55 -6.96 -0.51
CA PHE A 82 2.35 -6.29 -0.01
C PHE A 82 1.31 -7.30 0.48
N ILE A 83 1.11 -8.41 -0.24
CA ILE A 83 0.19 -9.47 0.22
C ILE A 83 0.65 -10.05 1.55
N LEU A 84 1.95 -10.34 1.67
CA LEU A 84 2.51 -10.86 2.92
C LEU A 84 2.40 -9.86 4.07
N LEU A 85 2.62 -8.57 3.79
CA LEU A 85 2.42 -7.51 4.79
C LEU A 85 0.95 -7.41 5.20
N GLY A 86 0.03 -7.56 4.25
CA GLY A 86 -1.40 -7.58 4.57
C GLY A 86 -1.75 -8.72 5.53
N LEU A 87 -1.22 -9.92 5.28
CA LEU A 87 -1.39 -11.05 6.19
C LEU A 87 -0.77 -10.76 7.56
N GLY A 88 0.45 -10.21 7.57
CA GLY A 88 1.13 -9.85 8.81
C GLY A 88 0.34 -8.83 9.62
N PHE A 89 -0.18 -7.80 8.96
CA PHE A 89 -1.00 -6.78 9.64
C PHE A 89 -2.29 -7.38 10.18
N THR A 90 -2.92 -8.28 9.42
CA THR A 90 -4.13 -8.95 9.87
C THR A 90 -3.90 -9.74 11.16
N ILE A 91 -2.79 -10.45 11.24
CA ILE A 91 -2.46 -11.27 12.41
C ILE A 91 -1.96 -10.38 13.56
N PHE A 92 -1.03 -9.48 13.29
CA PHE A 92 -0.37 -8.67 14.32
C PHE A 92 -1.34 -7.67 14.97
N PHE A 93 -2.12 -6.97 14.16
CA PHE A 93 -3.08 -5.98 14.66
C PHE A 93 -4.46 -6.56 14.93
N ARG A 94 -4.64 -7.87 14.71
CA ARG A 94 -5.92 -8.56 14.91
C ARG A 94 -7.08 -7.88 14.16
N THR A 95 -6.82 -7.46 12.95
CA THR A 95 -7.86 -6.78 12.15
C THR A 95 -9.02 -7.70 11.81
N TYR A 96 -8.82 -9.02 11.91
CA TYR A 96 -9.88 -10.01 11.72
C TYR A 96 -10.98 -9.93 12.79
N SER A 97 -10.72 -9.27 13.92
CA SER A 97 -11.67 -9.19 15.03
C SER A 97 -12.85 -8.26 14.74
N ALA A 98 -12.70 -7.34 13.79
CA ALA A 98 -13.76 -6.42 13.39
C ALA A 98 -13.62 -6.09 11.90
N LEU A 99 -14.75 -6.12 11.19
CA LEU A 99 -14.75 -5.83 9.75
C LEU A 99 -14.19 -4.43 9.45
N SER A 100 -14.53 -3.44 10.27
CA SER A 100 -14.05 -2.07 10.08
C SER A 100 -12.52 -2.00 10.17
N ASN A 101 -11.92 -2.69 11.13
CA ASN A 101 -10.45 -2.71 11.27
C ASN A 101 -9.80 -3.38 10.07
N PHE A 102 -10.36 -4.48 9.60
CA PHE A 102 -9.84 -5.17 8.41
C PHE A 102 -9.89 -4.27 7.19
N LEU A 103 -11.03 -3.60 6.96
CA LEU A 103 -11.23 -2.75 5.79
C LEU A 103 -10.32 -1.51 5.79
N ILE A 104 -9.96 -1.01 6.97
CA ILE A 104 -9.12 0.20 7.09
C ILE A 104 -7.63 -0.14 7.02
N VAL A 105 -7.20 -1.24 7.60
CA VAL A 105 -5.78 -1.55 7.78
C VAL A 105 -5.30 -2.62 6.80
N SER A 106 -5.98 -3.76 6.74
CA SER A 106 -5.50 -4.91 5.96
C SER A 106 -5.94 -4.86 4.51
N PHE A 107 -7.18 -4.52 4.24
CA PHE A 107 -7.72 -4.53 2.88
C PHE A 107 -6.94 -3.63 1.93
N PRO A 108 -6.58 -2.37 2.30
CA PRO A 108 -5.80 -1.54 1.37
C PRO A 108 -4.46 -2.17 1.00
N VAL A 109 -3.80 -2.84 1.94
CA VAL A 109 -2.51 -3.48 1.68
C VAL A 109 -2.67 -4.64 0.70
N PHE A 110 -3.68 -5.49 0.91
CA PHE A 110 -4.01 -6.57 -0.03
C PHE A 110 -4.37 -6.03 -1.40
N LEU A 111 -5.16 -4.97 -1.45
CA LEU A 111 -5.56 -4.35 -2.71
C LEU A 111 -4.35 -3.84 -3.49
N ILE A 112 -3.43 -3.14 -2.83
CA ILE A 112 -2.22 -2.62 -3.45
C ILE A 112 -1.38 -3.78 -4.03
N GLY A 113 -1.16 -4.83 -3.25
CA GLY A 113 -0.42 -5.99 -3.71
C GLY A 113 -1.08 -6.67 -4.92
N THR A 114 -2.39 -6.84 -4.86
CA THR A 114 -3.16 -7.42 -5.96
C THR A 114 -3.05 -6.58 -7.22
N LEU A 115 -3.12 -5.25 -7.09
CA LEU A 115 -3.01 -4.36 -8.24
C LEU A 115 -1.62 -4.40 -8.88
N PHE A 116 -0.56 -4.49 -8.08
CA PHE A 116 0.79 -4.68 -8.63
C PHE A 116 0.90 -5.98 -9.41
N LEU A 117 0.37 -7.07 -8.86
CA LEU A 117 0.38 -8.36 -9.53
C LEU A 117 -0.47 -8.34 -10.80
N CYS A 118 -1.63 -7.69 -10.75
CA CYS A 118 -2.48 -7.54 -11.94
C CYS A 118 -1.76 -6.78 -13.05
N HIS A 119 -1.09 -5.68 -12.71
CA HIS A 119 -0.33 -4.93 -13.72
C HIS A 119 0.77 -5.80 -14.32
N LYS A 120 1.51 -6.51 -13.49
CA LYS A 120 2.60 -7.38 -13.95
C LYS A 120 2.12 -8.48 -14.89
N TYR A 121 1.04 -9.18 -14.51
CA TYR A 121 0.62 -10.38 -15.24
C TYR A 121 -0.39 -10.10 -16.33
N LEU A 122 -1.21 -9.07 -16.21
CA LEU A 122 -2.24 -8.78 -17.18
C LEU A 122 -1.82 -7.75 -18.23
N VAL A 123 -0.86 -6.89 -17.90
CA VAL A 123 -0.44 -5.79 -18.78
C VAL A 123 0.97 -6.01 -19.30
N ILE A 124 1.96 -6.15 -18.42
CA ILE A 124 3.38 -6.20 -18.81
C ILE A 124 3.76 -7.53 -19.45
N ARG A 125 3.02 -8.59 -19.18
CA ARG A 125 3.30 -9.93 -19.69
C ARG A 125 3.35 -9.98 -21.22
N ARG A 126 2.75 -9.03 -21.88
CA ARG A 126 2.80 -8.93 -23.33
C ARG A 126 4.17 -8.40 -23.77
#